data_afb23a3c70e7db4853f986f953b801d1
#
_entry.id   afb23a3c70e7db4853f986f953b801d1
#
_cell.length_a   1.000
_cell.length_b   1.000
_cell.length_c   1.000
_cell.angle_alpha   90.00
_cell.angle_beta   90.00
_cell.angle_gamma   90.00
#
_symmetry.space_group_name_H-M   'P 1'
#
loop_
_entity.id
_entity.type
_entity.pdbx_description
1 polymer ?
#
loop_
_entity_poly.entity_id
_entity_poly.type
_entity_poly.pdbx_seq_one_letter_code
_entity_poly.pdbx_strand_id
1 'polypeptide(L)'
;MKYFKIIIAVALLSCIASCKHKSALPADADVLNANEDALTHVIIYDVFTPPVASRIYAYTNLASYEAMKYADPTYNSITSQLKGFAAMPKPVPGKSYNFALAATKAFFTVAHKVTFSVDTLNKYENLVYNSYKNALDDSTYSRSIDLGERIGKTVLKRGMKDNYPQTRGKPKYLGTNAPGKWRPTPPDYMDGVEFCWGQMHTLLIDSSTIFMPGPPPAYSDDSTSVFYKAAKAVYDQNKHLTKTQDTIARYWDDNPFVVVHNGHLMFADKKITPGGHWIGITTIASRQTHADGIKTAQAYALTSIALFEGFITCWEVKYKYAYARPVTIINEKIDKNWLPLL
;
A
#
# COMPACT_ATOMS: atom_id res chain seq x y z
N MET A 1 -66.62 -5.33 28.54
CA MET A 1 -66.07 -4.12 27.95
C MET A 1 -64.73 -3.66 28.54
N LYS A 2 -64.42 -3.76 29.84
CA LYS A 2 -63.14 -3.33 30.43
C LYS A 2 -61.91 -4.15 29.91
N TYR A 3 -62.05 -5.47 29.81
CA TYR A 3 -60.91 -6.33 29.35
C TYR A 3 -60.60 -6.21 27.85
N PHE A 4 -61.58 -5.88 27.01
CA PHE A 4 -61.40 -5.66 25.59
C PHE A 4 -60.59 -4.40 25.30
N LYS A 5 -60.73 -3.34 26.09
CA LYS A 5 -59.95 -2.12 26.01
C LYS A 5 -58.48 -2.33 26.47
N ILE A 6 -58.24 -3.22 27.43
CA ILE A 6 -56.90 -3.56 27.91
C ILE A 6 -56.16 -4.38 26.86
N ILE A 7 -56.80 -5.32 26.18
CA ILE A 7 -56.18 -6.13 25.09
C ILE A 7 -55.79 -5.25 23.90
N ILE A 8 -56.62 -4.26 23.52
CA ILE A 8 -56.29 -3.32 22.45
C ILE A 8 -55.12 -2.39 22.84
N ALA A 9 -55.08 -1.94 24.10
CA ALA A 9 -53.96 -1.12 24.59
C ALA A 9 -52.62 -1.88 24.63
N VAL A 10 -52.63 -3.17 25.03
CA VAL A 10 -51.46 -4.04 25.03
C VAL A 10 -51.02 -4.36 23.59
N ALA A 11 -51.96 -4.60 22.67
CA ALA A 11 -51.63 -4.83 21.25
C ALA A 11 -51.06 -3.56 20.56
N LEU A 12 -51.51 -2.36 20.91
CA LEU A 12 -50.97 -1.10 20.44
C LEU A 12 -49.58 -0.81 21.02
N LEU A 13 -49.32 -1.13 22.28
CA LEU A 13 -47.98 -1.00 22.88
C LEU A 13 -46.97 -1.99 22.29
N SER A 14 -47.37 -3.21 21.89
CA SER A 14 -46.50 -4.17 21.25
C SER A 14 -46.09 -3.76 19.81
N CYS A 15 -46.92 -2.98 19.11
CA CYS A 15 -46.55 -2.44 17.79
C CYS A 15 -45.50 -1.32 17.83
N ILE A 16 -45.37 -0.61 18.98
CA ILE A 16 -44.38 0.48 19.12
C ILE A 16 -42.99 -0.07 19.47
N ALA A 17 -42.89 -1.27 20.00
CA ALA A 17 -41.60 -1.88 20.40
C ALA A 17 -40.84 -2.53 19.25
N SER A 18 -41.36 -2.54 18.01
CA SER A 18 -40.72 -3.23 16.86
C SER A 18 -39.94 -2.35 15.92
N CYS A 19 -39.72 -1.07 16.22
CA CYS A 19 -38.76 -0.27 15.49
C CYS A 19 -37.35 -0.62 15.97
N LYS A 20 -36.67 -1.55 15.31
CA LYS A 20 -35.22 -1.68 15.42
C LYS A 20 -34.62 -0.30 15.08
N HIS A 21 -34.07 0.35 16.07
CA HIS A 21 -33.32 1.59 15.86
C HIS A 21 -32.16 1.25 14.90
N LYS A 22 -32.26 1.69 13.64
CA LYS A 22 -31.19 1.53 12.70
C LYS A 22 -30.00 2.36 13.21
N SER A 23 -28.86 1.72 13.35
CA SER A 23 -27.62 2.41 13.72
C SER A 23 -27.29 3.47 12.66
N ALA A 24 -26.72 4.60 13.09
CA ALA A 24 -26.20 5.58 12.14
C ALA A 24 -25.08 4.94 11.29
N LEU A 25 -25.07 5.25 10.00
CA LEU A 25 -23.97 4.84 9.13
C LEU A 25 -22.69 5.62 9.51
N PRO A 26 -21.53 4.97 9.53
CA PRO A 26 -20.27 5.68 9.67
C PRO A 26 -20.04 6.59 8.45
N ALA A 27 -19.25 7.66 8.61
CA ALA A 27 -18.87 8.50 7.50
C ALA A 27 -17.99 7.71 6.50
N ASP A 28 -18.30 7.84 5.19
CA ASP A 28 -17.65 7.04 4.14
C ASP A 28 -16.13 7.19 4.16
N ALA A 29 -15.62 8.43 4.32
CA ALA A 29 -14.18 8.70 4.38
C ALA A 29 -13.51 8.01 5.58
N ASP A 30 -14.18 7.97 6.74
CA ASP A 30 -13.63 7.33 7.94
C ASP A 30 -13.51 5.82 7.76
N VAL A 31 -14.49 5.20 7.11
CA VAL A 31 -14.43 3.77 6.77
C VAL A 31 -13.27 3.47 5.83
N LEU A 32 -13.08 4.28 4.79
CA LEU A 32 -11.99 4.09 3.83
C LEU A 32 -10.63 4.29 4.49
N ASN A 33 -10.48 5.33 5.32
CA ASN A 33 -9.25 5.56 6.10
C ASN A 33 -8.94 4.37 7.03
N ALA A 34 -9.95 3.83 7.70
CA ALA A 34 -9.76 2.70 8.60
C ALA A 34 -9.47 1.38 7.85
N ASN A 35 -9.97 1.19 6.63
CA ASN A 35 -9.58 0.08 5.75
C ASN A 35 -8.08 0.14 5.42
N GLU A 36 -7.56 1.35 5.11
CA GLU A 36 -6.13 1.56 4.86
C GLU A 36 -5.27 1.31 6.09
N ASP A 37 -5.70 1.78 7.26
CA ASP A 37 -5.01 1.54 8.52
C ASP A 37 -4.92 0.02 8.79
N ALA A 38 -6.01 -0.74 8.59
CA ALA A 38 -6.02 -2.19 8.77
C ALA A 38 -5.08 -2.91 7.79
N LEU A 39 -5.08 -2.51 6.52
CA LEU A 39 -4.20 -3.08 5.50
C LEU A 39 -2.73 -2.76 5.80
N THR A 40 -2.42 -1.53 6.18
CA THR A 40 -1.07 -1.10 6.53
C THR A 40 -0.52 -1.90 7.71
N HIS A 41 -1.33 -2.15 8.75
CA HIS A 41 -0.95 -3.03 9.86
C HIS A 41 -0.60 -4.45 9.39
N VAL A 42 -1.38 -5.01 8.46
CA VAL A 42 -1.08 -6.33 7.90
C VAL A 42 0.18 -6.31 7.04
N ILE A 43 0.39 -5.28 6.22
CA ILE A 43 1.61 -5.13 5.41
C ILE A 43 2.85 -5.07 6.31
N ILE A 44 2.80 -4.33 7.42
CA ILE A 44 3.87 -4.26 8.42
C ILE A 44 4.07 -5.62 9.09
N TYR A 45 2.97 -6.27 9.51
CA TYR A 45 3.03 -7.57 10.19
C TYR A 45 3.63 -8.66 9.31
N ASP A 46 3.24 -8.71 8.05
CA ASP A 46 3.70 -9.68 7.04
C ASP A 46 5.11 -9.35 6.50
N VAL A 47 5.68 -8.20 6.87
CA VAL A 47 7.02 -7.73 6.47
C VAL A 47 7.18 -7.69 4.94
N PHE A 48 6.20 -7.13 4.24
CA PHE A 48 6.30 -6.99 2.79
C PHE A 48 7.40 -6.01 2.39
N THR A 49 8.13 -6.35 1.31
CA THR A 49 9.11 -5.44 0.71
C THR A 49 8.42 -4.18 0.17
N PRO A 50 9.11 -3.02 0.15
CA PRO A 50 8.51 -1.78 -0.34
C PRO A 50 7.87 -1.88 -1.74
N PRO A 51 8.50 -2.55 -2.75
CA PRO A 51 7.85 -2.75 -4.04
C PRO A 51 6.56 -3.58 -3.95
N VAL A 52 6.59 -4.68 -3.18
CA VAL A 52 5.40 -5.54 -3.02
C VAL A 52 4.29 -4.81 -2.29
N ALA A 53 4.60 -4.04 -1.25
CA ALA A 53 3.63 -3.20 -0.55
C ALA A 53 2.96 -2.20 -1.50
N SER A 54 3.72 -1.53 -2.39
CA SER A 54 3.16 -0.61 -3.39
C SER A 54 2.16 -1.28 -4.33
N ARG A 55 2.42 -2.52 -4.72
CA ARG A 55 1.50 -3.34 -5.52
C ARG A 55 0.22 -3.66 -4.78
N ILE A 56 0.34 -4.02 -3.50
CA ILE A 56 -0.82 -4.31 -2.64
C ILE A 56 -1.72 -3.08 -2.57
N TYR A 57 -1.16 -1.92 -2.21
CA TYR A 57 -1.92 -0.66 -2.16
C TYR A 57 -2.55 -0.30 -3.50
N ALA A 58 -1.84 -0.46 -4.63
CA ALA A 58 -2.36 -0.09 -5.94
C ALA A 58 -3.64 -0.87 -6.29
N TYR A 59 -3.64 -2.19 -6.15
CA TYR A 59 -4.80 -2.98 -6.53
C TYR A 59 -5.96 -2.89 -5.53
N THR A 60 -5.70 -2.78 -4.24
CA THR A 60 -6.76 -2.60 -3.22
C THR A 60 -7.46 -1.26 -3.40
N ASN A 61 -6.71 -0.19 -3.60
CA ASN A 61 -7.25 1.16 -3.76
C ASN A 61 -7.93 1.38 -5.11
N LEU A 62 -7.42 0.79 -6.18
CA LEU A 62 -8.14 0.79 -7.45
C LEU A 62 -9.51 0.12 -7.33
N ALA A 63 -9.59 -1.03 -6.66
CA ALA A 63 -10.86 -1.72 -6.45
C ALA A 63 -11.83 -0.89 -5.60
N SER A 64 -11.33 -0.27 -4.54
CA SER A 64 -12.10 0.63 -3.68
C SER A 64 -12.67 1.81 -4.46
N TYR A 65 -11.82 2.53 -5.19
CA TYR A 65 -12.25 3.68 -5.98
C TYR A 65 -13.26 3.31 -7.08
N GLU A 66 -13.04 2.22 -7.82
CA GLU A 66 -13.96 1.79 -8.88
C GLU A 66 -15.36 1.44 -8.37
N ALA A 67 -15.48 1.05 -7.11
CA ALA A 67 -16.78 0.85 -6.47
C ALA A 67 -17.35 2.18 -5.93
N MET A 68 -16.50 3.02 -5.31
CA MET A 68 -16.93 4.28 -4.70
C MET A 68 -17.38 5.32 -5.72
N LYS A 69 -16.76 5.37 -6.91
CA LYS A 69 -17.07 6.36 -7.95
C LYS A 69 -18.54 6.40 -8.39
N TYR A 70 -19.29 5.33 -8.16
CA TYR A 70 -20.72 5.29 -8.50
C TYR A 70 -21.59 6.12 -7.54
N ALA A 71 -21.03 6.65 -6.44
CA ALA A 71 -21.72 7.59 -5.55
C ALA A 71 -21.98 8.95 -6.23
N ASP A 72 -21.15 9.33 -7.21
CA ASP A 72 -21.29 10.57 -7.95
C ASP A 72 -20.97 10.33 -9.44
N PRO A 73 -21.93 10.57 -10.36
CA PRO A 73 -21.78 10.31 -11.78
C PRO A 73 -20.74 11.22 -12.48
N THR A 74 -20.26 12.27 -11.81
CA THR A 74 -19.21 13.15 -12.37
C THR A 74 -17.82 12.50 -12.31
N TYR A 75 -17.64 11.44 -11.53
CA TYR A 75 -16.36 10.72 -11.42
C TYR A 75 -16.25 9.59 -12.44
N ASN A 76 -15.15 9.62 -13.16
CA ASN A 76 -14.85 8.63 -14.20
C ASN A 76 -14.06 7.44 -13.67
N SER A 77 -14.12 6.32 -14.39
CA SER A 77 -13.31 5.14 -14.10
C SER A 77 -11.82 5.44 -14.33
N ILE A 78 -10.99 5.23 -13.30
CA ILE A 78 -9.54 5.29 -13.44
C ILE A 78 -9.03 4.09 -14.23
N THR A 79 -9.55 2.90 -13.97
CA THR A 79 -9.12 1.67 -14.65
C THR A 79 -9.40 1.69 -16.17
N SER A 80 -10.34 2.52 -16.64
CA SER A 80 -10.58 2.70 -18.09
C SER A 80 -9.43 3.44 -18.81
N GLN A 81 -8.58 4.12 -18.06
CA GLN A 81 -7.40 4.85 -18.53
C GLN A 81 -6.11 4.07 -18.32
N LEU A 82 -6.18 2.92 -17.65
CA LEU A 82 -5.05 2.07 -17.32
C LEU A 82 -4.99 0.83 -18.18
N LYS A 83 -3.79 0.25 -18.32
CA LYS A 83 -3.52 -0.89 -19.19
C LYS A 83 -4.01 -2.21 -18.60
N GLY A 84 -4.68 -2.99 -19.42
CA GLY A 84 -4.99 -4.40 -19.17
C GLY A 84 -6.16 -4.66 -18.22
N PHE A 85 -6.96 -3.65 -17.89
CA PHE A 85 -8.21 -3.84 -17.16
C PHE A 85 -9.38 -4.16 -18.08
N ALA A 86 -10.23 -5.07 -17.67
CA ALA A 86 -11.54 -5.26 -18.29
C ALA A 86 -12.52 -4.16 -17.81
N ALA A 87 -13.61 -3.98 -18.53
CA ALA A 87 -14.69 -3.08 -18.12
C ALA A 87 -15.19 -3.44 -16.71
N MET A 88 -15.32 -2.42 -15.85
CA MET A 88 -15.77 -2.64 -14.47
C MET A 88 -17.28 -2.96 -14.43
N PRO A 89 -17.69 -3.89 -13.54
CA PRO A 89 -19.10 -4.15 -13.26
C PRO A 89 -19.82 -2.87 -12.85
N LYS A 90 -21.03 -2.68 -13.36
CA LYS A 90 -21.87 -1.51 -13.06
C LYS A 90 -22.99 -1.88 -12.08
N PRO A 91 -23.47 -0.93 -11.28
CA PRO A 91 -24.70 -1.10 -10.51
C PRO A 91 -25.89 -1.26 -11.44
N VAL A 92 -26.91 -1.99 -10.99
CA VAL A 92 -28.17 -2.15 -11.73
C VAL A 92 -28.95 -0.83 -11.66
N PRO A 93 -29.37 -0.26 -12.81
CA PRO A 93 -30.15 0.99 -12.81
C PRO A 93 -31.40 0.92 -11.95
N GLY A 94 -31.72 2.00 -11.24
CA GLY A 94 -32.92 2.11 -10.41
C GLY A 94 -32.89 1.30 -9.11
N LYS A 95 -31.77 0.67 -8.76
CA LYS A 95 -31.60 -0.03 -7.48
C LYS A 95 -30.72 0.77 -6.51
N SER A 96 -31.08 0.72 -5.23
CA SER A 96 -30.30 1.37 -4.18
C SER A 96 -29.04 0.59 -3.83
N TYR A 97 -27.95 1.31 -3.59
CA TYR A 97 -26.65 0.80 -3.15
C TYR A 97 -26.08 1.69 -2.04
N ASN A 98 -25.26 1.13 -1.18
CA ASN A 98 -24.30 1.88 -0.38
C ASN A 98 -22.91 1.67 -1.01
N PHE A 99 -22.36 2.71 -1.61
CA PHE A 99 -21.12 2.61 -2.38
C PHE A 99 -19.88 2.53 -1.49
N ALA A 100 -19.91 3.05 -0.26
CA ALA A 100 -18.83 2.87 0.70
C ALA A 100 -18.70 1.41 1.15
N LEU A 101 -19.85 0.73 1.37
CA LEU A 101 -19.85 -0.71 1.62
C LEU A 101 -19.34 -1.50 0.42
N ALA A 102 -19.74 -1.12 -0.81
CA ALA A 102 -19.25 -1.76 -2.02
C ALA A 102 -17.73 -1.53 -2.20
N ALA A 103 -17.24 -0.32 -1.90
CA ALA A 103 -15.81 0.01 -1.93
C ALA A 103 -15.02 -0.80 -0.90
N THR A 104 -15.52 -0.92 0.32
CA THR A 104 -14.94 -1.76 1.37
C THR A 104 -14.88 -3.22 0.92
N LYS A 105 -15.97 -3.76 0.36
CA LYS A 105 -15.98 -5.15 -0.15
C LYS A 105 -14.99 -5.35 -1.29
N ALA A 106 -14.92 -4.42 -2.23
CA ALA A 106 -13.96 -4.49 -3.35
C ALA A 106 -12.52 -4.48 -2.84
N PHE A 107 -12.20 -3.59 -1.89
CA PHE A 107 -10.91 -3.48 -1.23
C PHE A 107 -10.50 -4.81 -0.58
N PHE A 108 -11.31 -5.37 0.32
CA PHE A 108 -10.97 -6.60 1.01
C PHE A 108 -10.99 -7.83 0.10
N THR A 109 -11.80 -7.85 -0.96
CA THR A 109 -11.75 -8.91 -1.97
C THR A 109 -10.36 -9.00 -2.62
N VAL A 110 -9.69 -7.86 -2.82
CA VAL A 110 -8.31 -7.82 -3.32
C VAL A 110 -7.32 -8.12 -2.19
N ALA A 111 -7.43 -7.43 -1.04
CA ALA A 111 -6.50 -7.54 0.09
C ALA A 111 -6.27 -8.99 0.52
N HIS A 112 -7.34 -9.78 0.66
CA HIS A 112 -7.28 -11.21 1.01
C HIS A 112 -6.48 -12.08 0.03
N LYS A 113 -6.26 -11.63 -1.20
CA LYS A 113 -5.53 -12.40 -2.23
C LYS A 113 -4.08 -11.96 -2.39
N VAL A 114 -3.73 -10.82 -1.81
CA VAL A 114 -2.40 -10.22 -1.97
C VAL A 114 -1.62 -10.07 -0.66
N THR A 115 -2.22 -10.48 0.49
CA THR A 115 -1.59 -10.53 1.82
C THR A 115 -1.57 -11.94 2.38
N PHE A 116 -0.81 -12.16 3.47
CA PHE A 116 -0.70 -13.47 4.13
C PHE A 116 -1.59 -13.58 5.37
N SER A 117 -1.62 -12.55 6.22
CA SER A 117 -2.34 -12.54 7.50
C SER A 117 -3.82 -12.21 7.34
N VAL A 118 -4.52 -13.05 6.56
CA VAL A 118 -5.95 -12.89 6.20
C VAL A 118 -6.86 -12.85 7.42
N ASP A 119 -6.56 -13.60 8.47
CA ASP A 119 -7.40 -13.64 9.68
C ASP A 119 -7.48 -12.29 10.41
N THR A 120 -6.42 -11.49 10.35
CA THR A 120 -6.41 -10.13 10.91
C THR A 120 -7.35 -9.23 10.11
N LEU A 121 -7.31 -9.31 8.78
CA LEU A 121 -8.24 -8.57 7.90
C LEU A 121 -9.69 -9.01 8.13
N ASN A 122 -9.96 -10.31 8.24
CA ASN A 122 -11.29 -10.85 8.49
C ASN A 122 -11.94 -10.29 9.77
N LYS A 123 -11.17 -10.14 10.84
CA LYS A 123 -11.68 -9.58 12.10
C LYS A 123 -12.19 -8.15 11.90
N TYR A 124 -11.39 -7.31 11.24
CA TYR A 124 -11.74 -5.93 10.97
C TYR A 124 -12.90 -5.82 9.97
N GLU A 125 -12.84 -6.55 8.87
CA GLU A 125 -13.87 -6.61 7.83
C GLU A 125 -15.24 -6.97 8.41
N ASN A 126 -15.31 -7.97 9.30
CA ASN A 126 -16.53 -8.38 9.96
C ASN A 126 -17.14 -7.27 10.85
N LEU A 127 -16.30 -6.47 11.53
CA LEU A 127 -16.79 -5.33 12.32
C LEU A 127 -17.47 -4.30 11.41
N VAL A 128 -16.84 -3.97 10.29
CA VAL A 128 -17.38 -3.02 9.32
C VAL A 128 -18.68 -3.55 8.71
N TYR A 129 -18.71 -4.80 8.26
CA TYR A 129 -19.91 -5.39 7.66
C TYR A 129 -21.08 -5.45 8.63
N ASN A 130 -20.84 -5.77 9.91
CA ASN A 130 -21.88 -5.77 10.92
C ASN A 130 -22.48 -4.38 11.14
N SER A 131 -21.68 -3.31 11.11
CA SER A 131 -22.20 -1.95 11.22
C SER A 131 -23.17 -1.60 10.09
N TYR A 132 -22.79 -1.93 8.84
CA TYR A 132 -23.64 -1.71 7.67
C TYR A 132 -24.90 -2.62 7.66
N LYS A 133 -24.76 -3.88 8.07
CA LYS A 133 -25.88 -4.82 8.14
C LYS A 133 -26.96 -4.37 9.12
N ASN A 134 -26.56 -3.71 10.20
CA ASN A 134 -27.50 -3.16 11.20
C ASN A 134 -28.15 -1.85 10.75
N ALA A 135 -27.57 -1.13 9.80
CA ALA A 135 -28.03 0.17 9.33
C ALA A 135 -28.82 0.11 8.02
N LEU A 136 -28.50 -0.82 7.12
CA LEU A 136 -29.12 -0.93 5.79
C LEU A 136 -30.27 -1.96 5.79
N ASP A 137 -31.12 -1.88 4.76
CA ASP A 137 -32.01 -2.98 4.42
C ASP A 137 -31.24 -4.11 3.74
N ASP A 138 -31.74 -5.36 3.88
CA ASP A 138 -31.05 -6.57 3.40
C ASP A 138 -30.75 -6.53 1.90
N SER A 139 -31.65 -5.93 1.13
CA SER A 139 -31.50 -5.88 -0.34
C SER A 139 -30.46 -4.88 -0.79
N THR A 140 -30.36 -3.71 -0.15
CA THR A 140 -29.31 -2.73 -0.38
C THR A 140 -27.95 -3.26 0.09
N TYR A 141 -27.90 -3.88 1.27
CA TYR A 141 -26.69 -4.51 1.79
C TYR A 141 -26.17 -5.58 0.82
N SER A 142 -26.99 -6.54 0.43
CA SER A 142 -26.60 -7.66 -0.42
C SER A 142 -26.14 -7.21 -1.81
N ARG A 143 -26.84 -6.24 -2.42
CA ARG A 143 -26.44 -5.67 -3.72
C ARG A 143 -25.09 -4.93 -3.65
N SER A 144 -24.84 -4.20 -2.54
CA SER A 144 -23.57 -3.48 -2.34
C SER A 144 -22.39 -4.45 -2.22
N ILE A 145 -22.59 -5.53 -1.43
CA ILE A 145 -21.59 -6.60 -1.28
C ILE A 145 -21.33 -7.29 -2.64
N ASP A 146 -22.37 -7.69 -3.39
CA ASP A 146 -22.20 -8.32 -4.69
C ASP A 146 -21.44 -7.42 -5.69
N LEU A 147 -21.81 -6.15 -5.77
CA LEU A 147 -21.14 -5.18 -6.65
C LEU A 147 -19.66 -5.04 -6.29
N GLY A 148 -19.35 -4.86 -5.00
CA GLY A 148 -17.97 -4.73 -4.51
C GLY A 148 -17.14 -5.99 -4.80
N GLU A 149 -17.69 -7.17 -4.56
CA GLU A 149 -17.00 -8.43 -4.84
C GLU A 149 -16.69 -8.61 -6.33
N ARG A 150 -17.64 -8.31 -7.21
CA ARG A 150 -17.44 -8.39 -8.67
C ARG A 150 -16.38 -7.40 -9.16
N ILE A 151 -16.36 -6.17 -8.63
CA ILE A 151 -15.34 -5.16 -8.95
C ILE A 151 -13.97 -5.64 -8.46
N GLY A 152 -13.85 -6.06 -7.20
CA GLY A 152 -12.60 -6.57 -6.65
C GLY A 152 -12.04 -7.75 -7.45
N LYS A 153 -12.88 -8.72 -7.82
CA LYS A 153 -12.49 -9.84 -8.69
C LYS A 153 -12.02 -9.39 -10.07
N THR A 154 -12.62 -8.32 -10.62
CA THR A 154 -12.22 -7.78 -11.93
C THR A 154 -10.85 -7.11 -11.86
N VAL A 155 -10.58 -6.35 -10.80
CA VAL A 155 -9.26 -5.75 -10.55
C VAL A 155 -8.20 -6.84 -10.33
N LEU A 156 -8.51 -7.87 -9.53
CA LEU A 156 -7.60 -9.00 -9.30
C LEU A 156 -7.19 -9.71 -10.59
N LYS A 157 -8.07 -9.88 -11.56
CA LYS A 157 -7.73 -10.50 -12.86
C LYS A 157 -6.58 -9.77 -13.57
N ARG A 158 -6.47 -8.45 -13.41
CA ARG A 158 -5.33 -7.67 -13.90
C ARG A 158 -4.09 -7.91 -13.05
N GLY A 159 -4.24 -7.89 -11.72
CA GLY A 159 -3.15 -8.15 -10.78
C GLY A 159 -2.52 -9.54 -10.93
N MET A 160 -3.27 -10.54 -11.36
CA MET A 160 -2.73 -11.87 -11.65
C MET A 160 -1.94 -11.97 -12.96
N LYS A 161 -1.96 -10.91 -13.79
CA LYS A 161 -1.30 -10.83 -15.09
C LYS A 161 -0.24 -9.74 -15.16
N ASP A 162 0.20 -9.22 -14.03
CA ASP A 162 1.17 -8.11 -13.94
C ASP A 162 2.63 -8.55 -13.93
N ASN A 163 2.89 -9.81 -14.18
CA ASN A 163 4.21 -10.46 -14.15
C ASN A 163 4.75 -10.75 -12.72
N TYR A 164 3.99 -10.47 -11.66
CA TYR A 164 4.42 -10.73 -10.29
C TYR A 164 4.82 -12.19 -10.03
N PRO A 165 4.02 -13.22 -10.42
CA PRO A 165 4.41 -14.61 -10.21
C PRO A 165 5.75 -14.97 -10.86
N GLN A 166 6.05 -14.42 -12.03
CA GLN A 166 7.27 -14.67 -12.79
C GLN A 166 8.52 -14.07 -12.13
N THR A 167 8.35 -13.06 -11.26
CA THR A 167 9.47 -12.49 -10.51
C THR A 167 9.87 -13.35 -9.32
N ARG A 168 8.98 -14.23 -8.81
CA ARG A 168 9.19 -14.98 -7.55
C ARG A 168 10.16 -16.14 -7.65
N GLY A 169 10.21 -16.80 -8.79
CA GLY A 169 11.05 -18.00 -9.00
C GLY A 169 12.47 -17.72 -9.49
N LYS A 170 12.91 -16.49 -9.47
CA LYS A 170 14.23 -16.09 -9.97
C LYS A 170 15.34 -16.33 -8.94
N PRO A 171 16.58 -16.67 -9.38
CA PRO A 171 17.72 -16.75 -8.48
C PRO A 171 17.96 -15.44 -7.72
N LYS A 172 18.57 -15.54 -6.53
CA LYS A 172 18.95 -14.35 -5.75
C LYS A 172 20.00 -13.51 -6.47
N TYR A 173 19.85 -12.19 -6.39
CA TYR A 173 20.82 -11.27 -6.93
C TYR A 173 21.91 -10.94 -5.88
N LEU A 174 23.12 -11.41 -6.12
CA LEU A 174 24.26 -11.23 -5.23
C LEU A 174 25.26 -10.17 -5.73
N GLY A 175 24.92 -9.47 -6.81
CA GLY A 175 25.80 -8.46 -7.39
C GLY A 175 27.11 -9.03 -7.94
N THR A 176 28.13 -8.18 -7.97
CA THR A 176 29.48 -8.56 -8.42
C THR A 176 30.55 -7.86 -7.59
N ASN A 177 31.78 -8.40 -7.58
CA ASN A 177 32.94 -7.76 -6.95
C ASN A 177 33.64 -6.75 -7.88
N ALA A 178 33.05 -6.42 -9.04
CA ALA A 178 33.62 -5.40 -9.92
C ALA A 178 33.65 -4.03 -9.25
N PRO A 179 34.68 -3.21 -9.48
CA PRO A 179 34.78 -1.88 -8.89
C PRO A 179 33.57 -1.00 -9.17
N GLY A 180 33.08 -0.31 -8.15
CA GLY A 180 31.91 0.56 -8.27
C GLY A 180 30.56 -0.14 -8.45
N LYS A 181 30.52 -1.47 -8.42
CA LYS A 181 29.27 -2.26 -8.52
C LYS A 181 28.74 -2.67 -7.17
N TRP A 182 27.43 -2.81 -7.12
CA TRP A 182 26.71 -3.25 -5.92
C TRP A 182 27.03 -4.70 -5.58
N ARG A 183 27.19 -4.96 -4.30
CA ARG A 183 27.24 -6.29 -3.67
C ARG A 183 26.60 -6.24 -2.29
N PRO A 184 26.23 -7.39 -1.69
CA PRO A 184 25.78 -7.46 -0.32
C PRO A 184 26.74 -6.78 0.65
N THR A 185 26.22 -6.10 1.66
CA THR A 185 26.97 -5.32 2.64
C THR A 185 26.74 -5.84 4.05
N PRO A 186 27.75 -5.68 4.96
CA PRO A 186 27.57 -6.00 6.36
C PRO A 186 26.39 -5.25 7.01
N PRO A 187 25.83 -5.74 8.13
CA PRO A 187 26.18 -6.99 8.81
C PRO A 187 25.55 -8.23 8.19
N ASP A 188 24.40 -8.11 7.50
CA ASP A 188 23.56 -9.27 7.13
C ASP A 188 23.84 -9.85 5.76
N TYR A 189 24.60 -9.13 4.94
CA TYR A 189 24.93 -9.55 3.56
C TYR A 189 23.70 -10.00 2.74
N MET A 190 22.58 -9.29 2.92
CA MET A 190 21.33 -9.58 2.22
C MET A 190 21.48 -9.48 0.71
N ASP A 191 20.80 -10.36 0.01
CA ASP A 191 20.69 -10.31 -1.45
C ASP A 191 19.89 -9.09 -1.93
N GLY A 192 19.94 -8.82 -3.22
CA GLY A 192 19.21 -7.70 -3.83
C GLY A 192 17.69 -7.89 -3.74
N VAL A 193 17.03 -6.96 -3.05
CA VAL A 193 15.59 -7.01 -2.82
C VAL A 193 14.84 -6.79 -4.12
N GLU A 194 13.96 -7.74 -4.50
CA GLU A 194 13.04 -7.64 -5.65
C GLU A 194 13.74 -7.28 -6.98
N PHE A 195 14.87 -7.88 -7.27
CA PHE A 195 15.73 -7.47 -8.40
C PHE A 195 15.06 -7.55 -9.80
N CYS A 196 13.97 -8.31 -9.93
CA CYS A 196 13.19 -8.40 -11.15
C CYS A 196 11.98 -7.44 -11.19
N TRP A 197 11.84 -6.53 -10.21
CA TRP A 197 10.66 -5.66 -10.10
C TRP A 197 10.47 -4.73 -11.31
N GLY A 198 11.56 -4.29 -11.95
CA GLY A 198 11.49 -3.53 -13.21
C GLY A 198 10.82 -4.26 -14.36
N GLN A 199 10.65 -5.60 -14.27
CA GLN A 199 9.96 -6.43 -15.26
C GLN A 199 8.43 -6.51 -15.04
N MET A 200 7.91 -5.85 -13.99
CA MET A 200 6.46 -5.79 -13.75
C MET A 200 5.76 -5.04 -14.89
N HIS A 201 4.53 -5.46 -15.20
CA HIS A 201 3.73 -4.76 -16.19
C HIS A 201 3.13 -3.48 -15.57
N THR A 202 3.54 -2.34 -16.11
CA THR A 202 3.06 -1.01 -15.75
C THR A 202 1.54 -0.87 -15.94
N LEU A 203 0.92 0.04 -15.21
CA LEU A 203 -0.50 0.38 -15.32
C LEU A 203 -0.74 1.55 -16.27
N LEU A 204 0.13 2.56 -16.22
CA LEU A 204 -0.03 3.83 -16.91
C LEU A 204 1.10 4.09 -17.92
N ILE A 205 2.36 4.09 -17.46
CA ILE A 205 3.52 4.42 -18.30
C ILE A 205 3.79 3.32 -19.34
N ASP A 206 4.38 3.69 -20.47
CA ASP A 206 4.59 2.74 -21.57
C ASP A 206 5.72 1.76 -21.32
N SER A 207 6.73 2.17 -20.57
CA SER A 207 7.88 1.35 -20.23
C SER A 207 8.48 1.79 -18.90
N SER A 208 9.03 0.84 -18.12
CA SER A 208 9.84 1.12 -16.93
C SER A 208 11.07 1.99 -17.22
N THR A 209 11.45 2.11 -18.49
CA THR A 209 12.64 2.86 -18.93
C THR A 209 12.34 4.27 -19.47
N ILE A 210 11.05 4.67 -19.55
CA ILE A 210 10.68 5.96 -20.19
C ILE A 210 11.30 7.18 -19.49
N PHE A 211 11.51 7.11 -18.18
CA PHE A 211 12.15 8.15 -17.37
C PHE A 211 13.55 7.76 -16.93
N MET A 212 14.25 6.93 -17.71
CA MET A 212 15.59 6.47 -17.37
C MET A 212 16.55 7.64 -17.28
N PRO A 213 17.18 7.90 -16.11
CA PRO A 213 18.21 8.94 -15.99
C PRO A 213 19.48 8.50 -16.69
N GLY A 214 20.37 9.46 -16.94
CA GLY A 214 21.73 9.17 -17.34
C GLY A 214 22.48 8.30 -16.31
N PRO A 215 23.64 7.73 -16.65
CA PRO A 215 24.41 6.93 -15.72
C PRO A 215 24.90 7.77 -14.53
N PRO A 216 25.03 7.16 -13.34
CA PRO A 216 25.68 7.82 -12.21
C PRO A 216 27.16 8.08 -12.51
N PRO A 217 27.87 8.91 -11.70
CA PRO A 217 29.30 9.15 -11.88
C PRO A 217 30.09 7.86 -11.99
N ALA A 218 30.99 7.79 -12.98
CA ALA A 218 31.81 6.60 -13.18
C ALA A 218 32.67 6.33 -11.93
N TYR A 219 32.87 5.05 -11.61
CA TYR A 219 33.79 4.64 -10.55
C TYR A 219 35.19 5.22 -10.80
N SER A 220 35.83 5.72 -9.74
CA SER A 220 37.18 6.21 -9.76
C SER A 220 37.79 6.09 -8.37
N ASP A 221 39.06 5.67 -8.33
CA ASP A 221 39.89 5.67 -7.11
C ASP A 221 40.52 7.05 -6.82
N ASP A 222 40.40 7.99 -7.76
CA ASP A 222 40.90 9.36 -7.58
C ASP A 222 40.03 10.11 -6.56
N SER A 223 40.67 10.59 -5.49
CA SER A 223 40.02 11.35 -4.42
C SER A 223 39.43 12.69 -4.87
N THR A 224 39.81 13.20 -6.02
CA THR A 224 39.29 14.43 -6.63
C THR A 224 38.06 14.18 -7.51
N SER A 225 37.76 12.91 -7.82
CA SER A 225 36.63 12.53 -8.66
C SER A 225 35.27 12.83 -8.02
N VAL A 226 34.25 13.01 -8.86
CA VAL A 226 32.86 13.18 -8.41
C VAL A 226 32.39 11.96 -7.63
N PHE A 227 32.77 10.75 -8.07
CA PHE A 227 32.43 9.49 -7.41
C PHE A 227 32.95 9.44 -5.97
N TYR A 228 34.28 9.67 -5.77
CA TYR A 228 34.89 9.63 -4.44
C TYR A 228 34.31 10.72 -3.52
N LYS A 229 34.20 11.95 -4.03
CA LYS A 229 33.63 13.08 -3.29
C LYS A 229 32.19 12.81 -2.81
N ALA A 230 31.39 12.12 -3.61
CA ALA A 230 30.03 11.73 -3.20
C ALA A 230 30.04 10.76 -2.00
N ALA A 231 30.90 9.72 -2.03
CA ALA A 231 31.05 8.81 -0.89
C ALA A 231 31.62 9.53 0.35
N LYS A 232 32.61 10.41 0.16
CA LYS A 232 33.22 11.22 1.21
C LYS A 232 32.21 12.16 1.87
N ALA A 233 31.31 12.77 1.11
CA ALA A 233 30.25 13.62 1.64
C ALA A 233 29.32 12.87 2.58
N VAL A 234 28.95 11.62 2.27
CA VAL A 234 28.15 10.76 3.17
C VAL A 234 28.92 10.46 4.46
N TYR A 235 30.19 10.12 4.36
CA TYR A 235 31.07 9.88 5.50
C TYR A 235 31.18 11.08 6.43
N ASP A 236 31.45 12.26 5.86
CA ASP A 236 31.63 13.51 6.62
C ASP A 236 30.32 13.94 7.29
N GLN A 237 29.19 13.84 6.58
CA GLN A 237 27.89 14.17 7.13
C GLN A 237 27.54 13.27 8.33
N ASN A 238 27.81 11.98 8.24
CA ASN A 238 27.55 11.05 9.35
C ASN A 238 28.36 11.39 10.59
N LYS A 239 29.63 11.82 10.43
CA LYS A 239 30.50 12.21 11.57
C LYS A 239 30.08 13.51 12.27
N HIS A 240 29.35 14.36 11.58
CA HIS A 240 28.99 15.70 12.05
C HIS A 240 27.48 15.93 12.17
N LEU A 241 26.70 14.86 12.36
CA LEU A 241 25.25 14.96 12.49
C LEU A 241 24.86 15.79 13.71
N THR A 242 23.99 16.77 13.48
CA THR A 242 23.27 17.45 14.56
C THR A 242 22.14 16.55 15.07
N LYS A 243 21.67 16.80 16.29
CA LYS A 243 20.50 16.09 16.87
C LYS A 243 19.26 16.21 15.97
N THR A 244 19.04 17.37 15.35
CA THR A 244 17.92 17.56 14.42
C THR A 244 18.05 16.68 13.18
N GLN A 245 19.24 16.59 12.59
CA GLN A 245 19.48 15.74 11.41
C GLN A 245 19.34 14.25 11.74
N ASP A 246 19.80 13.80 12.91
CA ASP A 246 19.56 12.42 13.38
C ASP A 246 18.06 12.13 13.53
N THR A 247 17.32 13.06 14.13
CA THR A 247 15.86 12.92 14.27
C THR A 247 15.15 12.83 12.91
N ILE A 248 15.53 13.68 11.94
CA ILE A 248 14.99 13.65 10.58
C ILE A 248 15.29 12.31 9.90
N ALA A 249 16.52 11.83 9.99
CA ALA A 249 16.92 10.56 9.38
C ALA A 249 16.09 9.40 9.93
N ARG A 250 15.93 9.32 11.26
CA ARG A 250 15.11 8.27 11.91
C ARG A 250 13.62 8.38 11.61
N TYR A 251 13.09 9.58 11.46
CA TYR A 251 11.70 9.79 11.06
C TYR A 251 11.40 9.24 9.66
N TRP A 252 12.35 9.38 8.72
CA TRP A 252 12.25 8.88 7.36
C TRP A 252 12.80 7.47 7.15
N ASP A 253 13.18 6.79 8.24
CA ASP A 253 13.62 5.39 8.19
C ASP A 253 12.44 4.43 8.05
N ASP A 254 11.97 4.28 6.84
CA ASP A 254 10.90 3.36 6.43
C ASP A 254 11.45 2.00 6.00
N ASN A 255 12.59 1.57 6.55
CA ASN A 255 13.17 0.26 6.24
C ASN A 255 12.43 -0.84 7.02
N PRO A 256 11.64 -1.71 6.35
CA PRO A 256 10.90 -2.78 7.02
C PRO A 256 11.80 -3.93 7.53
N PHE A 257 13.10 -3.92 7.19
CA PHE A 257 14.05 -5.00 7.47
C PHE A 257 15.08 -4.63 8.53
N VAL A 258 14.70 -3.89 9.56
CA VAL A 258 15.62 -3.64 10.67
C VAL A 258 15.71 -4.92 11.51
N VAL A 259 16.85 -5.58 11.41
CA VAL A 259 17.15 -6.83 12.12
C VAL A 259 18.28 -6.58 13.11
N VAL A 260 18.03 -6.92 14.38
CA VAL A 260 19.07 -6.90 15.42
C VAL A 260 19.41 -8.35 15.78
N HIS A 261 20.68 -8.70 15.60
CA HIS A 261 21.19 -10.02 16.00
C HIS A 261 21.75 -9.98 17.41
N ASN A 262 21.32 -10.91 18.26
CA ASN A 262 21.92 -11.13 19.57
C ASN A 262 22.24 -12.63 19.71
N GLY A 263 23.44 -13.01 19.33
CA GLY A 263 23.84 -14.40 19.21
C GLY A 263 23.02 -15.15 18.15
N HIS A 264 22.30 -16.18 18.55
CA HIS A 264 21.40 -16.95 17.68
C HIS A 264 19.99 -16.36 17.57
N LEU A 265 19.68 -15.32 18.33
CA LEU A 265 18.37 -14.68 18.30
C LEU A 265 18.38 -13.52 17.30
N MET A 266 17.35 -13.51 16.48
CA MET A 266 17.09 -12.46 15.51
C MET A 266 15.81 -11.73 15.91
N PHE A 267 15.92 -10.45 16.17
CA PHE A 267 14.79 -9.56 16.46
C PHE A 267 14.56 -8.68 15.25
N ALA A 268 13.37 -8.77 14.67
CA ALA A 268 12.97 -7.90 13.58
C ALA A 268 12.09 -6.77 14.12
N ASP A 269 12.52 -5.54 13.98
CA ASP A 269 11.67 -4.37 14.15
C ASP A 269 10.82 -4.23 12.87
N LYS A 270 9.51 -4.43 13.03
CA LYS A 270 8.57 -4.32 11.92
C LYS A 270 8.17 -2.87 11.75
N LYS A 271 8.63 -2.26 10.67
CA LYS A 271 8.37 -0.85 10.35
C LYS A 271 7.48 -0.71 9.12
N ILE A 272 6.94 0.50 8.97
CA ILE A 272 6.21 0.91 7.78
C ILE A 272 7.15 0.95 6.56
N THR A 273 6.61 0.69 5.38
CA THR A 273 7.36 0.87 4.13
C THR A 273 7.23 2.32 3.63
N PRO A 274 8.14 2.81 2.74
CA PRO A 274 7.98 4.13 2.12
C PRO A 274 6.60 4.32 1.46
N GLY A 275 6.06 3.27 0.82
CA GLY A 275 4.71 3.30 0.27
C GLY A 275 3.64 3.50 1.35
N GLY A 276 3.75 2.78 2.46
CA GLY A 276 2.84 2.94 3.61
C GLY A 276 2.92 4.33 4.23
N HIS A 277 4.11 4.93 4.30
CA HIS A 277 4.28 6.30 4.77
C HIS A 277 3.48 7.30 3.91
N TRP A 278 3.57 7.21 2.57
CA TRP A 278 2.80 8.06 1.67
C TRP A 278 1.29 7.80 1.72
N ILE A 279 0.86 6.58 1.96
CA ILE A 279 -0.55 6.26 2.23
C ILE A 279 -0.99 6.92 3.55
N GLY A 280 -0.18 6.88 4.60
CA GLY A 280 -0.45 7.59 5.86
C GLY A 280 -0.55 9.11 5.69
N ILE A 281 0.31 9.72 4.86
CA ILE A 281 0.22 11.15 4.50
C ILE A 281 -1.10 11.43 3.77
N THR A 282 -1.53 10.55 2.86
CA THR A 282 -2.82 10.66 2.17
C THR A 282 -3.99 10.61 3.17
N THR A 283 -3.93 9.74 4.19
CA THR A 283 -4.90 9.69 5.29
C THR A 283 -4.98 11.03 6.03
N ILE A 284 -3.82 11.59 6.38
CA ILE A 284 -3.74 12.90 7.07
C ILE A 284 -4.36 13.99 6.21
N ALA A 285 -4.00 14.05 4.93
CA ALA A 285 -4.54 15.03 4.00
C ALA A 285 -6.07 14.91 3.84
N SER A 286 -6.59 13.68 3.70
CA SER A 286 -8.04 13.41 3.63
C SER A 286 -8.77 13.95 4.87
N ARG A 287 -8.25 13.66 6.05
CA ARG A 287 -8.83 14.13 7.32
C ARG A 287 -8.77 15.66 7.47
N GLN A 288 -7.62 16.27 7.17
CA GLN A 288 -7.42 17.72 7.31
C GLN A 288 -8.26 18.55 6.33
N THR A 289 -8.51 18.02 5.14
CA THR A 289 -9.33 18.69 4.12
C THR A 289 -10.81 18.35 4.23
N HIS A 290 -11.20 17.52 5.21
CA HIS A 290 -12.57 16.99 5.33
C HIS A 290 -13.08 16.41 4.01
N ALA A 291 -12.22 15.66 3.31
CA ALA A 291 -12.57 15.02 2.04
C ALA A 291 -13.74 14.05 2.24
N ASP A 292 -14.70 14.07 1.30
CA ASP A 292 -15.75 13.06 1.26
C ASP A 292 -15.21 11.68 0.87
N GLY A 293 -16.05 10.65 0.95
CA GLY A 293 -15.62 9.28 0.66
C GLY A 293 -15.05 9.08 -0.73
N ILE A 294 -15.62 9.76 -1.75
CA ILE A 294 -15.17 9.57 -3.13
C ILE A 294 -13.83 10.26 -3.40
N LYS A 295 -13.61 11.46 -2.87
CA LYS A 295 -12.32 12.16 -2.94
C LYS A 295 -11.24 11.40 -2.17
N THR A 296 -11.58 10.85 -1.02
CA THR A 296 -10.69 10.00 -0.22
C THR A 296 -10.27 8.75 -1.02
N ALA A 297 -11.23 8.03 -1.62
CA ALA A 297 -10.94 6.87 -2.45
C ALA A 297 -10.08 7.23 -3.68
N GLN A 298 -10.37 8.38 -4.32
CA GLN A 298 -9.59 8.86 -5.46
C GLN A 298 -8.15 9.20 -5.06
N ALA A 299 -7.95 9.89 -3.95
CA ALA A 299 -6.63 10.25 -3.45
C ALA A 299 -5.78 9.00 -3.19
N TYR A 300 -6.34 7.98 -2.52
CA TYR A 300 -5.66 6.71 -2.30
C TYR A 300 -5.33 6.00 -3.60
N ALA A 301 -6.27 5.91 -4.55
CA ALA A 301 -6.04 5.25 -5.82
C ALA A 301 -4.90 5.92 -6.61
N LEU A 302 -4.91 7.25 -6.73
CA LEU A 302 -3.88 7.99 -7.47
C LEU A 302 -2.50 7.90 -6.79
N THR A 303 -2.44 8.05 -5.47
CA THR A 303 -1.19 7.89 -4.71
C THR A 303 -0.64 6.48 -4.88
N SER A 304 -1.48 5.45 -4.78
CA SER A 304 -1.06 4.05 -4.89
C SER A 304 -0.57 3.69 -6.30
N ILE A 305 -1.21 4.21 -7.35
CA ILE A 305 -0.76 4.03 -8.73
C ILE A 305 0.63 4.66 -8.92
N ALA A 306 0.79 5.90 -8.44
CA ALA A 306 2.07 6.61 -8.54
C ALA A 306 3.19 5.87 -7.81
N LEU A 307 2.91 5.32 -6.63
CA LEU A 307 3.85 4.50 -5.89
C LEU A 307 4.24 3.22 -6.66
N PHE A 308 3.26 2.49 -7.19
CA PHE A 308 3.53 1.26 -7.93
C PHE A 308 4.37 1.51 -9.18
N GLU A 309 4.00 2.50 -10.00
CA GLU A 309 4.76 2.93 -11.18
C GLU A 309 6.16 3.42 -10.81
N GLY A 310 6.25 4.23 -9.76
CA GLY A 310 7.52 4.75 -9.25
C GLY A 310 8.48 3.65 -8.79
N PHE A 311 7.98 2.62 -8.09
CA PHE A 311 8.80 1.48 -7.69
C PHE A 311 9.25 0.63 -8.89
N ILE A 312 8.43 0.47 -9.93
CA ILE A 312 8.83 -0.26 -11.14
C ILE A 312 10.00 0.47 -11.83
N THR A 313 9.86 1.78 -12.07
CA THR A 313 10.90 2.57 -12.73
C THR A 313 12.16 2.68 -11.87
N CYS A 314 12.02 2.92 -10.57
CA CYS A 314 13.15 3.00 -9.63
C CYS A 314 13.96 1.69 -9.59
N TRP A 315 13.29 0.53 -9.54
CA TRP A 315 13.95 -0.77 -9.50
C TRP A 315 14.62 -1.12 -10.82
N GLU A 316 14.02 -0.75 -11.96
CA GLU A 316 14.66 -0.87 -13.26
C GLU A 316 16.00 -0.11 -13.29
N VAL A 317 15.99 1.17 -12.89
CA VAL A 317 17.20 2.01 -12.81
C VAL A 317 18.24 1.42 -11.85
N LYS A 318 17.78 1.01 -10.65
CA LYS A 318 18.62 0.48 -9.58
C LYS A 318 19.43 -0.74 -10.05
N TYR A 319 18.79 -1.70 -10.69
CA TYR A 319 19.45 -2.93 -11.13
C TYR A 319 20.14 -2.81 -12.47
N LYS A 320 19.72 -1.88 -13.34
CA LYS A 320 20.44 -1.55 -14.58
C LYS A 320 21.85 -1.02 -14.28
N TYR A 321 21.96 -0.08 -13.36
CA TYR A 321 23.26 0.49 -13.02
C TYR A 321 24.02 -0.35 -11.99
N ALA A 322 23.31 -1.02 -11.10
CA ALA A 322 23.89 -1.84 -10.02
C ALA A 322 25.03 -1.10 -9.30
N TYR A 323 24.78 0.15 -8.91
CA TYR A 323 25.78 1.07 -8.37
C TYR A 323 26.14 0.72 -6.93
N ALA A 324 27.42 0.82 -6.57
CA ALA A 324 27.90 0.50 -5.24
C ALA A 324 27.26 1.39 -4.17
N ARG A 325 26.93 0.83 -3.02
CA ARG A 325 26.47 1.60 -1.86
C ARG A 325 27.63 2.42 -1.27
N PRO A 326 27.35 3.60 -0.69
CA PRO A 326 28.38 4.40 -0.02
C PRO A 326 29.17 3.59 1.02
N VAL A 327 28.50 2.73 1.81
CA VAL A 327 29.18 1.90 2.83
C VAL A 327 30.28 1.02 2.22
N THR A 328 30.05 0.44 1.04
CA THR A 328 31.07 -0.37 0.36
C THR A 328 32.32 0.45 0.07
N ILE A 329 32.15 1.65 -0.50
CA ILE A 329 33.24 2.53 -0.89
C ILE A 329 33.94 3.14 0.32
N ILE A 330 33.18 3.57 1.31
CA ILE A 330 33.74 4.15 2.54
C ILE A 330 34.60 3.13 3.27
N ASN A 331 34.13 1.88 3.43
CA ASN A 331 34.90 0.84 4.12
C ASN A 331 36.16 0.42 3.33
N GLU A 332 36.15 0.48 2.01
CA GLU A 332 37.30 0.13 1.17
C GLU A 332 38.33 1.25 1.07
N LYS A 333 37.90 2.52 1.03
CA LYS A 333 38.75 3.62 0.58
C LYS A 333 38.95 4.73 1.62
N ILE A 334 38.10 4.82 2.66
CA ILE A 334 38.12 5.95 3.60
C ILE A 334 38.31 5.47 5.05
N ASP A 335 37.41 4.60 5.54
CA ASP A 335 37.39 4.13 6.92
C ASP A 335 36.78 2.73 6.98
N LYS A 336 37.60 1.71 7.15
CA LYS A 336 37.18 0.30 7.15
C LYS A 336 36.20 -0.08 8.25
N ASN A 337 36.13 0.72 9.31
CA ASN A 337 35.30 0.47 10.48
C ASN A 337 34.03 1.36 10.49
N TRP A 338 33.82 2.14 9.45
CA TRP A 338 32.66 3.02 9.39
C TRP A 338 31.35 2.21 9.24
N LEU A 339 30.35 2.63 9.98
CA LEU A 339 28.98 2.11 9.91
C LEU A 339 28.02 3.23 9.51
N PRO A 340 27.00 2.94 8.71
CA PRO A 340 25.94 3.92 8.43
C PRO A 340 25.12 4.21 9.69
N LEU A 341 24.39 5.32 9.69
CA LEU A 341 23.49 5.70 10.78
C LEU A 341 22.26 4.78 10.90
N LEU A 342 21.79 4.33 9.75
CA LEU A 342 20.59 3.50 9.60
C LEU A 342 20.94 2.22 8.84
#